data_e30d22d072d7ebccf567d8a51a26f4ae
#
_entry.id   e30d22d072d7ebccf567d8a51a26f4ae
#
_cell.length_a   1.000
_cell.length_b   1.000
_cell.length_c   1.000
_cell.angle_alpha   90.00
_cell.angle_beta   90.00
_cell.angle_gamma   90.00
#
_symmetry.space_group_name_H-M   'P 1'
#
loop_
_entity.id
_entity.type
_entity.pdbx_description
1 polymer ?
#
loop_
_entity_poly.entity_id
_entity_poly.type
_entity_poly.pdbx_seq_one_letter_code
_entity_poly.pdbx_strand_id
1 'polypeptide(L)'
;MADATELSSRRVVPVLRNLPAITRYKLRKLLKYALVTAVVGSVLMLFGNYAGWKLFSAWALLGVWTGILEEFLFGRRFRALAIPLQFIGKALAVNVFTVTLVTLAWLASRGHEMPVADRLHWPLEDVVAAMGIYRFALQVVVVTSASILVVQVEEFMGRRFFLGFLLGWYDKPRVGERVMLSIDLVGSSALNERLGDMLYFRFLNTTHSLMTEAVLRHDAEIHKYVGDEVIFTWTIQTGTRHNNCLDLFFDIQERLEAHRPLMLREFGAMPQFRGGLHGGRVITAQIGHIKRAIDFSGDVMNTTSRVQSVAKNQHVDLMMTQELLDRMPDADEHYRFGPPELMRVKGGKRHLVVRSVQRKGRAAQPVTMIPADEGSAVLRDRSPLPSLGTA
;
A
#
# COMPACT_ATOMS: atom_id res chain seq x y z
N MET A 1 32.88 -7.21 3.14
CA MET A 1 31.94 -6.78 2.08
C MET A 1 30.57 -6.43 2.71
N ALA A 2 30.56 -5.53 3.70
CA ALA A 2 29.34 -5.14 4.44
C ALA A 2 29.06 -3.64 4.40
N ASP A 3 29.70 -2.87 3.52
CA ASP A 3 29.71 -1.39 3.64
C ASP A 3 29.12 -0.63 2.43
N ALA A 4 28.62 -1.32 1.42
CA ALA A 4 28.06 -0.66 0.22
C ALA A 4 26.55 -0.36 0.28
N THR A 5 25.82 -0.95 1.22
CA THR A 5 24.37 -0.77 1.38
C THR A 5 24.00 0.37 2.33
N GLU A 6 24.91 0.81 3.18
CA GLU A 6 24.66 1.89 4.14
C GLU A 6 24.86 3.31 3.56
N LEU A 7 25.64 3.44 2.49
CA LEU A 7 25.95 4.73 1.86
C LEU A 7 24.86 5.27 0.93
N SER A 8 23.92 4.41 0.45
CA SER A 8 22.85 4.85 -0.47
C SER A 8 21.65 5.48 0.24
N SER A 9 21.48 5.26 1.53
CA SER A 9 20.33 5.79 2.28
C SER A 9 20.51 7.21 2.84
N ARG A 10 21.72 7.75 2.81
CA ARG A 10 22.05 9.04 3.47
C ARG A 10 21.96 10.30 2.60
N ARG A 11 21.60 10.18 1.30
CA ARG A 11 21.47 11.35 0.40
C ARG A 11 20.11 11.50 -0.25
N VAL A 12 19.03 11.16 0.42
CA VAL A 12 17.71 11.64 0.00
C VAL A 12 17.52 13.03 0.62
N VAL A 13 17.45 14.01 -0.26
CA VAL A 13 17.36 15.45 -0.01
C VAL A 13 16.48 15.75 1.22
N PRO A 14 16.96 16.56 2.20
CA PRO A 14 16.25 16.85 3.44
C PRO A 14 14.84 17.45 3.24
N VAL A 15 14.58 18.04 2.08
CA VAL A 15 13.26 18.59 1.68
C VAL A 15 12.17 17.52 1.61
N LEU A 16 12.48 16.28 1.21
CA LEU A 16 11.48 15.20 1.10
C LEU A 16 11.04 14.67 2.46
N ARG A 17 11.81 14.85 3.50
CA ARG A 17 11.51 14.34 4.84
C ARG A 17 10.40 15.14 5.53
N ASN A 18 10.19 16.39 5.16
CA ASN A 18 9.19 17.27 5.75
C ASN A 18 7.81 17.21 5.05
N LEU A 19 7.69 16.45 3.95
CA LEU A 19 6.43 16.30 3.24
C LEU A 19 5.47 15.32 3.96
N PRO A 20 4.15 15.54 3.89
CA PRO A 20 3.16 14.57 4.36
C PRO A 20 3.40 13.17 3.80
N ALA A 21 3.11 12.12 4.57
CA ALA A 21 3.38 10.73 4.17
C ALA A 21 2.72 10.35 2.83
N ILE A 22 1.50 10.81 2.59
CA ILE A 22 0.78 10.63 1.32
C ILE A 22 1.51 11.32 0.16
N THR A 23 2.01 12.54 0.34
CA THR A 23 2.73 13.27 -0.71
C THR A 23 4.05 12.55 -1.04
N ARG A 24 4.77 12.08 -0.04
CA ARG A 24 5.97 11.24 -0.23
C ARG A 24 5.66 9.95 -1.00
N TYR A 25 4.55 9.30 -0.67
CA TYR A 25 4.10 8.11 -1.39
C TYR A 25 3.81 8.40 -2.86
N LYS A 26 3.03 9.46 -3.15
CA LYS A 26 2.73 9.90 -4.51
C LYS A 26 3.99 10.23 -5.31
N LEU A 27 4.93 10.97 -4.71
CA LEU A 27 6.21 11.28 -5.36
C LEU A 27 7.04 10.02 -5.62
N ARG A 28 7.10 9.09 -4.68
CA ARG A 28 7.77 7.78 -4.88
C ARG A 28 7.08 6.98 -6.00
N LYS A 29 5.75 7.07 -6.12
CA LYS A 29 5.01 6.44 -7.21
C LYS A 29 5.36 7.04 -8.57
N LEU A 30 5.46 8.37 -8.70
CA LEU A 30 5.91 9.05 -9.92
C LEU A 30 7.34 8.65 -10.31
N LEU A 31 8.27 8.67 -9.34
CA LEU A 31 9.65 8.22 -9.57
C LEU A 31 9.73 6.75 -10.01
N LYS A 32 8.84 5.91 -9.50
CA LYS A 32 8.72 4.51 -9.89
C LYS A 32 8.28 4.37 -11.35
N TYR A 33 7.24 5.11 -11.76
CA TYR A 33 6.83 5.17 -13.17
C TYR A 33 7.98 5.64 -14.06
N ALA A 34 8.69 6.71 -13.67
CA ALA A 34 9.85 7.18 -14.39
C ALA A 34 10.92 6.09 -14.59
N LEU A 35 11.27 5.41 -13.51
CA LEU A 35 12.30 4.36 -13.54
C LEU A 35 11.85 3.14 -14.38
N VAL A 36 10.64 2.63 -14.14
CA VAL A 36 10.12 1.45 -14.86
C VAL A 36 10.01 1.75 -16.35
N THR A 37 9.45 2.90 -16.71
CA THR A 37 9.30 3.29 -18.12
C THR A 37 10.66 3.50 -18.80
N ALA A 38 11.63 4.10 -18.08
CA ALA A 38 12.98 4.27 -18.59
C ALA A 38 13.68 2.91 -18.82
N VAL A 39 13.54 1.97 -17.89
CA VAL A 39 14.12 0.63 -18.02
C VAL A 39 13.47 -0.15 -19.15
N VAL A 40 12.14 -0.23 -19.18
CA VAL A 40 11.40 -0.96 -20.22
C VAL A 40 11.65 -0.34 -21.61
N GLY A 41 11.61 0.99 -21.71
CA GLY A 41 11.92 1.70 -22.96
C GLY A 41 13.35 1.48 -23.43
N SER A 42 14.31 1.52 -22.52
CA SER A 42 15.72 1.27 -22.86
C SER A 42 15.97 -0.17 -23.32
N VAL A 43 15.35 -1.16 -22.66
CA VAL A 43 15.44 -2.57 -23.08
C VAL A 43 14.89 -2.77 -24.48
N LEU A 44 13.73 -2.19 -24.81
CA LEU A 44 13.17 -2.29 -26.18
C LEU A 44 14.05 -1.61 -27.23
N MET A 45 14.81 -0.59 -26.85
CA MET A 45 15.71 0.12 -27.77
C MET A 45 17.05 -0.59 -28.02
N LEU A 46 17.50 -1.45 -27.10
CA LEU A 46 18.64 -2.31 -27.34
C LEU A 46 18.43 -3.24 -28.55
N PHE A 47 17.18 -3.61 -28.83
CA PHE A 47 16.81 -4.37 -30.02
C PHE A 47 16.74 -3.54 -31.31
N GLY A 48 16.79 -2.17 -31.21
CA GLY A 48 16.60 -1.25 -32.33
C GLY A 48 17.85 -0.41 -32.69
N ASN A 49 19.03 -0.74 -32.16
CA ASN A 49 20.29 0.01 -32.36
C ASN A 49 20.25 1.52 -31.99
N TYR A 50 19.32 1.93 -31.16
CA TYR A 50 19.23 3.31 -30.68
C TYR A 50 19.59 3.35 -29.19
N ALA A 51 20.83 3.66 -28.87
CA ALA A 51 21.27 3.81 -27.49
C ALA A 51 21.74 5.25 -27.23
N GLY A 52 21.30 5.83 -26.14
CA GLY A 52 21.77 7.14 -25.67
C GLY A 52 21.07 7.62 -24.42
N TRP A 53 21.78 8.38 -23.57
CA TRP A 53 21.26 8.94 -22.33
C TRP A 53 20.06 9.89 -22.56
N LYS A 54 20.00 10.58 -23.72
CA LYS A 54 18.87 11.45 -24.11
C LYS A 54 17.57 10.66 -24.22
N LEU A 55 17.68 9.44 -24.71
CA LEU A 55 16.53 8.57 -24.89
C LEU A 55 16.05 7.97 -23.55
N PHE A 56 16.98 7.61 -22.67
CA PHE A 56 16.66 7.20 -21.31
C PHE A 56 15.91 8.33 -20.56
N SER A 57 16.36 9.57 -20.68
CA SER A 57 15.69 10.71 -20.07
C SER A 57 14.29 10.98 -20.66
N ALA A 58 14.11 10.80 -21.96
CA ALA A 58 12.80 10.92 -22.60
C ALA A 58 11.81 9.88 -22.10
N TRP A 59 12.25 8.61 -21.97
CA TRP A 59 11.42 7.56 -21.37
C TRP A 59 11.11 7.80 -19.89
N ALA A 60 12.07 8.34 -19.14
CA ALA A 60 11.83 8.71 -17.74
C ALA A 60 10.77 9.83 -17.64
N LEU A 61 10.85 10.86 -18.47
CA LEU A 61 9.85 11.94 -18.53
C LEU A 61 8.46 11.41 -18.93
N LEU A 62 8.39 10.50 -19.90
CA LEU A 62 7.15 9.84 -20.27
C LEU A 62 6.57 9.02 -19.11
N GLY A 63 7.43 8.39 -18.29
CA GLY A 63 7.02 7.68 -17.08
C GLY A 63 6.44 8.62 -16.02
N VAL A 64 7.08 9.77 -15.77
CA VAL A 64 6.51 10.80 -14.87
C VAL A 64 5.16 11.27 -15.38
N TRP A 65 5.04 11.54 -16.67
CA TRP A 65 3.79 11.92 -17.32
C TRP A 65 2.69 10.86 -17.13
N THR A 66 3.01 9.59 -17.41
CA THR A 66 2.10 8.46 -17.19
C THR A 66 1.61 8.40 -15.75
N GLY A 67 2.52 8.57 -14.78
CA GLY A 67 2.19 8.58 -13.36
C GLY A 67 1.30 9.76 -12.96
N ILE A 68 1.53 10.95 -13.53
CA ILE A 68 0.69 12.13 -13.31
C ILE A 68 -0.73 11.88 -13.86
N LEU A 69 -0.83 11.41 -15.09
CA LEU A 69 -2.14 11.10 -15.68
C LEU A 69 -2.89 10.04 -14.87
N GLU A 70 -2.19 9.02 -14.38
CA GLU A 70 -2.82 7.99 -13.54
C GLU A 70 -3.36 8.59 -12.24
N GLU A 71 -2.63 9.46 -11.58
CA GLU A 71 -3.06 10.06 -10.32
C GLU A 71 -4.23 11.04 -10.49
N PHE A 72 -4.27 11.80 -11.61
CA PHE A 72 -5.31 12.79 -11.86
C PHE A 72 -6.58 12.22 -12.50
N LEU A 73 -6.46 11.30 -13.45
CA LEU A 73 -7.60 10.80 -14.23
C LEU A 73 -8.40 9.72 -13.48
N PHE A 74 -7.75 8.94 -12.58
CA PHE A 74 -8.35 7.75 -12.02
C PHE A 74 -8.68 7.90 -10.52
N GLY A 75 -9.86 8.46 -10.25
CA GLY A 75 -10.41 8.64 -8.90
C GLY A 75 -10.96 7.36 -8.25
N ARG A 76 -11.60 7.50 -7.08
CA ARG A 76 -12.21 6.39 -6.31
C ARG A 76 -13.18 5.53 -7.12
N ARG A 77 -13.98 6.13 -8.01
CA ARG A 77 -14.97 5.41 -8.82
C ARG A 77 -14.33 4.44 -9.80
N PHE A 78 -13.20 4.81 -10.36
CA PHE A 78 -12.45 3.96 -11.29
C PHE A 78 -11.84 2.73 -10.60
N ARG A 79 -11.42 2.89 -9.35
CA ARG A 79 -10.89 1.79 -8.50
C ARG A 79 -11.94 0.75 -8.09
N ALA A 80 -13.21 1.04 -8.29
CA ALA A 80 -14.31 0.09 -8.05
C ALA A 80 -14.55 -0.88 -9.21
N LEU A 81 -13.96 -0.65 -10.39
CA LEU A 81 -14.06 -1.52 -11.54
C LEU A 81 -13.25 -2.81 -11.37
N ALA A 82 -13.57 -3.85 -12.13
CA ALA A 82 -12.77 -5.07 -12.18
C ALA A 82 -11.33 -4.77 -12.63
N ILE A 83 -10.34 -5.46 -12.05
CA ILE A 83 -8.90 -5.20 -12.29
C ILE A 83 -8.53 -5.16 -13.78
N PRO A 84 -8.99 -6.11 -14.65
CA PRO A 84 -8.70 -6.02 -16.08
C PRO A 84 -9.27 -4.75 -16.73
N LEU A 85 -10.46 -4.34 -16.31
CA LEU A 85 -11.10 -3.13 -16.82
C LEU A 85 -10.39 -1.86 -16.36
N GLN A 86 -9.88 -1.84 -15.13
CA GLN A 86 -9.02 -0.77 -14.65
C GLN A 86 -7.73 -0.66 -15.47
N PHE A 87 -7.07 -1.79 -15.76
CA PHE A 87 -5.86 -1.82 -16.56
C PHE A 87 -6.12 -1.31 -17.99
N ILE A 88 -7.11 -1.88 -18.67
CA ILE A 88 -7.48 -1.50 -20.04
C ILE A 88 -7.86 -0.02 -20.11
N GLY A 89 -8.69 0.45 -19.18
CA GLY A 89 -9.12 1.85 -19.14
C GLY A 89 -7.97 2.81 -18.89
N LYS A 90 -7.05 2.48 -17.98
CA LYS A 90 -5.84 3.27 -17.71
C LYS A 90 -4.92 3.29 -18.93
N ALA A 91 -4.60 2.11 -19.48
CA ALA A 91 -3.75 2.00 -20.65
C ALA A 91 -4.33 2.78 -21.83
N LEU A 92 -5.63 2.61 -22.11
CA LEU A 92 -6.30 3.31 -23.21
C LEU A 92 -6.24 4.84 -23.03
N ALA A 93 -6.67 5.35 -21.86
CA ALA A 93 -6.70 6.79 -21.62
C ALA A 93 -5.32 7.43 -21.67
N VAL A 94 -4.32 6.83 -21.02
CA VAL A 94 -2.94 7.33 -21.04
C VAL A 94 -2.38 7.30 -22.46
N ASN A 95 -2.59 6.21 -23.20
CA ASN A 95 -2.04 6.07 -24.53
C ASN A 95 -2.73 6.99 -25.55
N VAL A 96 -4.07 7.09 -25.53
CA VAL A 96 -4.80 8.03 -26.40
C VAL A 96 -4.30 9.44 -26.15
N PHE A 97 -4.20 9.88 -24.89
CA PHE A 97 -3.73 11.22 -24.57
C PHE A 97 -2.28 11.45 -25.00
N THR A 98 -1.38 10.49 -24.74
CA THR A 98 0.05 10.60 -25.08
C THR A 98 0.25 10.59 -26.59
N VAL A 99 -0.40 9.68 -27.32
CA VAL A 99 -0.29 9.62 -28.79
C VAL A 99 -0.87 10.88 -29.43
N THR A 100 -1.99 11.37 -28.93
CA THR A 100 -2.58 12.63 -29.42
C THR A 100 -1.61 13.79 -29.19
N LEU A 101 -1.02 13.92 -28.00
CA LEU A 101 -0.06 14.98 -27.69
C LEU A 101 1.18 14.90 -28.60
N VAL A 102 1.75 13.70 -28.78
CA VAL A 102 2.92 13.49 -29.66
C VAL A 102 2.57 13.82 -31.11
N THR A 103 1.41 13.42 -31.59
CA THR A 103 0.96 13.72 -32.96
C THR A 103 0.75 15.20 -33.16
N LEU A 104 0.13 15.90 -32.20
CA LEU A 104 -0.04 17.37 -32.27
C LEU A 104 1.29 18.11 -32.23
N ALA A 105 2.22 17.67 -31.35
CA ALA A 105 3.58 18.26 -31.30
C ALA A 105 4.35 18.07 -32.62
N TRP A 106 4.21 16.87 -33.21
CA TRP A 106 4.82 16.59 -34.51
C TRP A 106 4.20 17.42 -35.63
N LEU A 107 2.87 17.57 -35.70
CA LEU A 107 2.20 18.43 -36.65
C LEU A 107 2.60 19.91 -36.48
N ALA A 108 2.70 20.38 -35.23
CA ALA A 108 3.12 21.75 -34.94
C ALA A 108 4.57 22.02 -35.38
N SER A 109 5.47 21.05 -35.19
CA SER A 109 6.88 21.20 -35.61
C SER A 109 7.03 21.29 -37.13
N ARG A 110 6.22 20.54 -37.88
CA ARG A 110 6.21 20.62 -39.35
C ARG A 110 5.48 21.85 -39.89
N GLY A 111 4.55 22.40 -39.13
CA GLY A 111 3.76 23.58 -39.51
C GLY A 111 4.57 24.84 -39.77
N HIS A 112 5.82 24.92 -39.27
CA HIS A 112 6.73 26.05 -39.50
C HIS A 112 7.54 25.93 -40.77
N GLU A 113 7.59 24.78 -41.41
CA GLU A 113 8.47 24.52 -42.56
C GLU A 113 7.76 24.44 -43.91
N MET A 114 6.39 24.38 -43.96
CA MET A 114 5.64 24.22 -45.22
C MET A 114 4.53 25.25 -45.41
N PRO A 115 4.38 25.82 -46.65
CA PRO A 115 3.21 26.60 -47.04
C PRO A 115 1.92 25.79 -46.94
N VAL A 116 0.81 26.46 -46.62
CA VAL A 116 -0.50 25.81 -46.38
C VAL A 116 -1.00 24.96 -47.57
N ALA A 117 -0.61 25.36 -48.83
CA ALA A 117 -0.98 24.64 -50.03
C ALA A 117 -0.35 23.23 -50.15
N ASP A 118 0.84 23.03 -49.61
CA ASP A 118 1.57 21.76 -49.70
C ASP A 118 1.17 20.75 -48.61
N ARG A 119 0.39 21.18 -47.62
CA ARG A 119 -0.07 20.30 -46.53
C ARG A 119 -1.11 19.23 -46.97
N LEU A 120 -1.70 19.41 -48.15
CA LEU A 120 -2.71 18.47 -48.69
C LEU A 120 -2.11 17.41 -49.63
N HIS A 121 -0.87 17.58 -50.07
CA HIS A 121 -0.17 16.59 -50.90
C HIS A 121 0.93 15.93 -50.06
N TRP A 122 0.77 14.67 -49.74
CA TRP A 122 1.77 13.88 -49.02
C TRP A 122 2.73 13.24 -50.03
N PRO A 123 3.99 13.73 -50.17
CA PRO A 123 5.01 13.04 -50.93
C PRO A 123 5.29 11.65 -50.34
N LEU A 124 5.81 10.76 -51.16
CA LEU A 124 6.13 9.38 -50.73
C LEU A 124 7.08 9.36 -49.54
N GLU A 125 7.99 10.33 -49.44
CA GLU A 125 8.90 10.51 -48.30
C GLU A 125 8.17 10.80 -46.97
N ASP A 126 7.04 11.54 -47.03
CA ASP A 126 6.24 11.84 -45.85
C ASP A 126 5.43 10.62 -45.38
N VAL A 127 5.05 9.73 -46.30
CA VAL A 127 4.43 8.44 -45.94
C VAL A 127 5.44 7.57 -45.21
N VAL A 128 6.68 7.49 -45.65
CA VAL A 128 7.75 6.76 -44.99
C VAL A 128 8.05 7.35 -43.62
N ALA A 129 8.09 8.71 -43.51
CA ALA A 129 8.26 9.39 -42.21
C ALA A 129 7.04 9.18 -41.30
N ALA A 130 5.82 9.15 -41.84
CA ALA A 130 4.61 8.82 -41.08
C ALA A 130 4.61 7.38 -40.57
N MET A 131 5.10 6.42 -41.39
CA MET A 131 5.31 5.03 -40.91
C MET A 131 6.31 4.96 -39.76
N GLY A 132 7.34 5.83 -39.72
CA GLY A 132 8.26 5.97 -38.59
C GLY A 132 7.55 6.48 -37.33
N ILE A 133 6.63 7.44 -37.47
CA ILE A 133 5.87 7.97 -36.34
C ILE A 133 4.87 6.92 -35.78
N TYR A 134 4.27 6.09 -36.62
CA TYR A 134 3.43 4.99 -36.16
C TYR A 134 4.21 3.92 -35.40
N ARG A 135 5.42 3.60 -35.82
CA ARG A 135 6.32 2.70 -35.08
C ARG A 135 6.70 3.29 -33.72
N PHE A 136 7.02 4.57 -33.66
CA PHE A 136 7.29 5.27 -32.41
C PHE A 136 6.06 5.31 -31.50
N ALA A 137 4.89 5.64 -32.04
CA ALA A 137 3.63 5.61 -31.29
C ALA A 137 3.33 4.20 -30.74
N LEU A 138 3.55 3.15 -31.53
CA LEU A 138 3.41 1.76 -31.06
C LEU A 138 4.39 1.45 -29.91
N GLN A 139 5.64 1.87 -30.00
CA GLN A 139 6.63 1.71 -28.93
C GLN A 139 6.18 2.44 -27.66
N VAL A 140 5.69 3.67 -27.76
CA VAL A 140 5.12 4.42 -26.63
C VAL A 140 3.97 3.65 -25.99
N VAL A 141 3.04 3.12 -26.79
CA VAL A 141 1.90 2.31 -26.31
C VAL A 141 2.39 1.08 -25.58
N VAL A 142 3.34 0.35 -26.12
CA VAL A 142 3.88 -0.88 -25.50
C VAL A 142 4.59 -0.56 -24.19
N VAL A 143 5.47 0.44 -24.18
CA VAL A 143 6.26 0.82 -23.01
C VAL A 143 5.37 1.35 -21.88
N THR A 144 4.43 2.23 -22.18
CA THR A 144 3.52 2.79 -21.15
C THR A 144 2.58 1.74 -20.59
N SER A 145 2.02 0.88 -21.45
CA SER A 145 1.14 -0.22 -21.01
C SER A 145 1.89 -1.24 -20.15
N ALA A 146 3.10 -1.63 -20.54
CA ALA A 146 3.95 -2.51 -19.75
C ALA A 146 4.31 -1.87 -18.40
N SER A 147 4.62 -0.58 -18.38
CA SER A 147 4.94 0.15 -17.15
C SER A 147 3.74 0.24 -16.20
N ILE A 148 2.54 0.51 -16.72
CA ILE A 148 1.31 0.49 -15.95
C ILE A 148 1.08 -0.90 -15.34
N LEU A 149 1.26 -1.96 -16.14
CA LEU A 149 1.09 -3.34 -15.67
C LEU A 149 2.07 -3.68 -14.53
N VAL A 150 3.35 -3.38 -14.72
CA VAL A 150 4.39 -3.62 -13.70
C VAL A 150 4.07 -2.91 -12.39
N VAL A 151 3.69 -1.63 -12.46
CA VAL A 151 3.34 -0.85 -11.26
C VAL A 151 2.07 -1.37 -10.59
N GLN A 152 1.05 -1.77 -11.35
CA GLN A 152 -0.16 -2.37 -10.80
C GLN A 152 0.10 -3.71 -10.10
N VAL A 153 0.91 -4.58 -10.71
CA VAL A 153 1.30 -5.87 -10.10
C VAL A 153 2.08 -5.62 -8.82
N GLU A 154 3.00 -4.64 -8.82
CA GLU A 154 3.73 -4.27 -7.60
C GLU A 154 2.79 -3.72 -6.51
N GLU A 155 1.82 -2.88 -6.85
CA GLU A 155 0.83 -2.36 -5.89
C GLU A 155 -0.03 -3.50 -5.30
N PHE A 156 -0.35 -4.51 -6.11
CA PHE A 156 -1.13 -5.66 -5.65
C PHE A 156 -0.31 -6.60 -4.74
N MET A 157 0.94 -6.87 -5.08
CA MET A 157 1.81 -7.77 -4.32
C MET A 157 2.48 -7.09 -3.10
N GLY A 158 2.64 -5.77 -3.14
CA GLY A 158 3.51 -5.01 -2.25
C GLY A 158 4.96 -4.99 -2.74
N ARG A 159 5.61 -3.82 -2.62
CA ARG A 159 6.94 -3.53 -3.19
C ARG A 159 8.01 -4.57 -2.85
N ARG A 160 8.10 -4.94 -1.58
CA ARG A 160 9.15 -5.84 -1.12
C ARG A 160 8.96 -7.25 -1.65
N PHE A 161 7.72 -7.73 -1.66
CA PHE A 161 7.38 -9.04 -2.19
C PHE A 161 7.57 -9.10 -3.70
N PHE A 162 7.20 -8.05 -4.42
CA PHE A 162 7.40 -7.94 -5.86
C PHE A 162 8.88 -7.97 -6.25
N LEU A 163 9.72 -7.15 -5.61
CA LEU A 163 11.16 -7.14 -5.86
C LEU A 163 11.82 -8.47 -5.49
N GLY A 164 11.43 -9.05 -4.36
CA GLY A 164 11.95 -10.34 -3.94
C GLY A 164 11.55 -11.49 -4.88
N PHE A 165 10.34 -11.42 -5.45
CA PHE A 165 9.87 -12.34 -6.47
C PHE A 165 10.69 -12.20 -7.77
N LEU A 166 10.87 -10.98 -8.28
CA LEU A 166 11.66 -10.72 -9.50
C LEU A 166 13.13 -11.18 -9.36
N LEU A 167 13.70 -11.03 -8.16
CA LEU A 167 15.10 -11.36 -7.89
C LEU A 167 15.30 -12.80 -7.38
N GLY A 168 14.23 -13.62 -7.34
CA GLY A 168 14.29 -14.99 -6.85
C GLY A 168 14.69 -15.12 -5.37
N TRP A 169 14.47 -14.07 -4.56
CA TRP A 169 14.90 -14.05 -3.17
C TRP A 169 14.16 -15.07 -2.29
N TYR A 170 12.98 -15.46 -2.70
CA TYR A 170 12.10 -16.36 -1.93
C TYR A 170 12.07 -17.79 -2.47
N ASP A 171 12.86 -18.10 -3.50
CA ASP A 171 12.98 -19.48 -4.03
C ASP A 171 13.58 -20.44 -3.00
N LYS A 172 14.40 -19.91 -2.09
CA LYS A 172 14.94 -20.64 -0.94
C LYS A 172 14.47 -19.99 0.36
N PRO A 173 14.13 -20.79 1.39
CA PRO A 173 13.76 -20.26 2.70
C PRO A 173 14.88 -19.38 3.28
N ARG A 174 14.51 -18.17 3.72
CA ARG A 174 15.44 -17.23 4.34
C ARG A 174 15.03 -16.97 5.78
N VAL A 175 16.00 -17.04 6.67
CA VAL A 175 15.82 -16.69 8.07
C VAL A 175 16.07 -15.20 8.23
N GLY A 176 15.18 -14.53 8.97
CA GLY A 176 15.30 -13.13 9.34
C GLY A 176 14.64 -12.85 10.68
N GLU A 177 14.76 -11.64 11.16
CA GLU A 177 14.02 -11.18 12.33
C GLU A 177 13.02 -10.10 11.94
N ARG A 178 11.82 -10.23 12.47
CA ARG A 178 10.71 -9.30 12.21
C ARG A 178 9.97 -8.91 13.47
N VAL A 179 9.45 -7.70 13.46
CA VAL A 179 8.36 -7.28 14.36
C VAL A 179 7.05 -7.55 13.64
N MET A 180 6.08 -8.09 14.37
CA MET A 180 4.72 -8.29 13.89
C MET A 180 3.73 -7.67 14.86
N LEU A 181 2.78 -6.92 14.30
CA LEU A 181 1.62 -6.36 14.99
C LEU A 181 0.38 -6.96 14.33
N SER A 182 -0.40 -7.70 15.11
CA SER A 182 -1.74 -8.15 14.72
C SER A 182 -2.76 -7.27 15.43
N ILE A 183 -3.69 -6.69 14.67
CA ILE A 183 -4.81 -5.94 15.22
C ILE A 183 -6.13 -6.55 14.75
N ASP A 184 -7.10 -6.65 15.65
CA ASP A 184 -8.41 -7.25 15.42
C ASP A 184 -9.53 -6.29 15.85
N LEU A 185 -10.62 -6.27 15.09
CA LEU A 185 -11.75 -5.39 15.33
C LEU A 185 -12.58 -5.87 16.52
N VAL A 186 -12.83 -4.99 17.47
CA VAL A 186 -13.65 -5.30 18.64
C VAL A 186 -15.11 -5.44 18.23
N GLY A 187 -15.74 -6.59 18.60
CA GLY A 187 -17.16 -6.83 18.36
C GLY A 187 -17.53 -7.01 16.88
N SER A 188 -16.60 -7.48 16.06
CA SER A 188 -16.75 -7.66 14.62
C SER A 188 -17.99 -8.48 14.23
N SER A 189 -18.26 -9.60 14.91
CA SER A 189 -19.42 -10.46 14.62
C SER A 189 -20.75 -9.74 14.84
N ALA A 190 -20.92 -9.08 15.99
CA ALA A 190 -22.13 -8.31 16.30
C ALA A 190 -22.28 -7.11 15.33
N LEU A 191 -21.16 -6.48 14.94
CA LEU A 191 -21.17 -5.40 13.99
C LEU A 191 -21.58 -5.90 12.60
N ASN A 192 -21.10 -7.06 12.18
CA ASN A 192 -21.48 -7.68 10.91
C ASN A 192 -22.98 -8.04 10.88
N GLU A 193 -23.50 -8.66 11.94
CA GLU A 193 -24.94 -8.94 12.05
C GLU A 193 -25.79 -7.68 11.96
N ARG A 194 -25.37 -6.60 12.60
CA ARG A 194 -26.09 -5.32 12.58
C ARG A 194 -26.05 -4.62 11.22
N LEU A 195 -24.92 -4.61 10.54
CA LEU A 195 -24.73 -3.90 9.26
C LEU A 195 -25.16 -4.75 8.06
N GLY A 196 -25.11 -6.06 8.18
CA GLY A 196 -25.18 -6.98 7.06
C GLY A 196 -23.88 -7.00 6.23
N ASP A 197 -23.64 -8.11 5.54
CA ASP A 197 -22.34 -8.42 4.89
C ASP A 197 -21.80 -7.32 3.98
N MET A 198 -22.66 -6.75 3.13
CA MET A 198 -22.22 -5.74 2.15
C MET A 198 -21.81 -4.42 2.78
N LEU A 199 -22.56 -3.95 3.79
CA LEU A 199 -22.23 -2.70 4.46
C LEU A 199 -21.05 -2.89 5.41
N TYR A 200 -20.96 -4.07 6.05
CA TYR A 200 -19.80 -4.45 6.86
C TYR A 200 -18.52 -4.51 6.04
N PHE A 201 -18.54 -5.10 4.84
CA PHE A 201 -17.39 -5.09 3.94
C PHE A 201 -16.98 -3.66 3.55
N ARG A 202 -17.95 -2.79 3.26
CA ARG A 202 -17.67 -1.36 3.00
C ARG A 202 -17.08 -0.66 4.22
N PHE A 203 -17.57 -0.96 5.41
CA PHE A 203 -17.03 -0.47 6.68
C PHE A 203 -15.56 -0.87 6.84
N LEU A 204 -15.23 -2.14 6.68
CA LEU A 204 -13.84 -2.64 6.74
C LEU A 204 -12.95 -1.94 5.71
N ASN A 205 -13.39 -1.87 4.45
CA ASN A 205 -12.61 -1.23 3.40
C ASN A 205 -12.36 0.27 3.66
N THR A 206 -13.36 0.98 4.17
CA THR A 206 -13.21 2.39 4.57
C THR A 206 -12.24 2.52 5.74
N THR A 207 -12.36 1.67 6.75
CA THR A 207 -11.46 1.62 7.91
C THR A 207 -10.01 1.38 7.48
N HIS A 208 -9.75 0.37 6.66
CA HIS A 208 -8.41 0.07 6.14
C HIS A 208 -7.85 1.22 5.28
N SER A 209 -8.71 1.90 4.51
CA SER A 209 -8.29 3.08 3.74
C SER A 209 -7.83 4.23 4.64
N LEU A 210 -8.51 4.46 5.78
CA LEU A 210 -8.14 5.48 6.76
C LEU A 210 -6.81 5.18 7.48
N MET A 211 -6.45 3.90 7.64
CA MET A 211 -5.16 3.49 8.21
C MET A 211 -3.96 3.77 7.31
N THR A 212 -4.17 3.92 6.00
CA THR A 212 -3.09 3.95 4.99
C THR A 212 -2.00 4.98 5.32
N GLU A 213 -2.38 6.17 5.76
CA GLU A 213 -1.38 7.20 6.04
C GLU A 213 -0.54 6.89 7.29
N ALA A 214 -1.14 6.26 8.33
CA ALA A 214 -0.40 5.78 9.49
C ALA A 214 0.61 4.69 9.08
N VAL A 215 0.17 3.72 8.27
CA VAL A 215 1.03 2.66 7.73
C VAL A 215 2.23 3.25 6.98
N LEU A 216 2.00 4.24 6.13
CA LEU A 216 3.08 4.92 5.38
C LEU A 216 4.00 5.75 6.27
N ARG A 217 3.46 6.37 7.33
CA ARG A 217 4.23 7.21 8.25
C ARG A 217 5.22 6.40 9.07
N HIS A 218 4.81 5.21 9.50
CA HIS A 218 5.60 4.34 10.36
C HIS A 218 6.33 3.23 9.59
N ASP A 219 6.48 3.38 8.26
CA ASP A 219 7.19 2.43 7.38
C ASP A 219 6.73 0.97 7.58
N ALA A 220 5.44 0.76 7.89
CA ALA A 220 4.87 -0.56 8.08
C ALA A 220 4.61 -1.25 6.74
N GLU A 221 4.81 -2.57 6.71
CA GLU A 221 4.37 -3.43 5.60
C GLU A 221 3.10 -4.17 6.05
N ILE A 222 2.04 -4.10 5.25
CA ILE A 222 0.87 -4.96 5.49
C ILE A 222 1.22 -6.35 4.95
N HIS A 223 1.21 -7.33 5.85
CA HIS A 223 1.47 -8.71 5.46
C HIS A 223 0.22 -9.34 4.85
N LYS A 224 -0.90 -9.29 5.55
CA LYS A 224 -2.20 -9.77 5.06
C LYS A 224 -3.37 -9.21 5.86
N TYR A 225 -4.54 -9.27 5.24
CA TYR A 225 -5.83 -9.10 5.86
C TYR A 225 -6.46 -10.48 6.06
N VAL A 226 -6.97 -10.76 7.25
CA VAL A 226 -7.62 -12.03 7.60
C VAL A 226 -8.99 -11.70 8.21
N GLY A 227 -10.00 -11.55 7.35
CA GLY A 227 -11.29 -11.03 7.77
C GLY A 227 -11.18 -9.58 8.24
N ASP A 228 -11.42 -9.34 9.52
CA ASP A 228 -11.30 -8.06 10.22
C ASP A 228 -9.94 -7.85 10.89
N GLU A 229 -9.09 -8.88 10.90
CA GLU A 229 -7.72 -8.81 11.40
C GLU A 229 -6.77 -8.23 10.33
N VAL A 230 -5.87 -7.36 10.76
CA VAL A 230 -4.78 -6.83 9.93
C VAL A 230 -3.45 -7.16 10.58
N ILE A 231 -2.55 -7.78 9.81
CA ILE A 231 -1.20 -8.11 10.27
C ILE A 231 -0.20 -7.18 9.59
N PHE A 232 0.48 -6.37 10.39
CA PHE A 232 1.57 -5.51 9.97
C PHE A 232 2.92 -6.13 10.34
N THR A 233 3.94 -5.80 9.56
CA THR A 233 5.28 -6.30 9.81
C THR A 233 6.37 -5.28 9.45
N TRP A 234 7.52 -5.40 10.13
CA TRP A 234 8.74 -4.64 9.90
C TRP A 234 9.96 -5.55 10.02
N THR A 235 11.10 -5.10 9.52
CA THR A 235 12.36 -5.61 10.05
C THR A 235 12.52 -5.17 11.51
N ILE A 236 13.27 -5.90 12.32
CA ILE A 236 13.50 -5.50 13.72
C ILE A 236 13.95 -4.04 13.81
N GLN A 237 14.97 -3.68 13.02
CA GLN A 237 15.55 -2.32 13.05
C GLN A 237 14.54 -1.22 12.68
N THR A 238 13.65 -1.48 11.70
CA THR A 238 12.67 -0.48 11.30
C THR A 238 11.53 -0.38 12.30
N GLY A 239 11.07 -1.52 12.84
CA GLY A 239 9.93 -1.56 13.76
C GLY A 239 10.25 -0.98 15.14
N THR A 240 11.46 -1.22 15.65
CA THR A 240 11.90 -0.70 16.97
C THR A 240 12.41 0.74 16.91
N ARG A 241 12.90 1.18 15.74
CA ARG A 241 13.40 2.55 15.57
C ARG A 241 12.30 3.57 15.81
N HIS A 242 12.55 4.53 16.72
CA HIS A 242 11.59 5.58 17.07
C HIS A 242 10.21 5.04 17.46
N ASN A 243 10.16 3.84 18.02
CA ASN A 243 8.93 3.18 18.44
C ASN A 243 7.87 2.98 17.32
N ASN A 244 8.30 2.88 16.06
CA ASN A 244 7.42 2.82 14.89
C ASN A 244 6.28 1.79 15.04
N CYS A 245 6.56 0.62 15.63
CA CYS A 245 5.56 -0.44 15.79
C CYS A 245 4.49 -0.10 16.84
N LEU A 246 4.84 0.67 17.88
CA LEU A 246 3.89 1.18 18.87
C LEU A 246 3.13 2.38 18.32
N ASP A 247 3.85 3.33 17.73
CA ASP A 247 3.28 4.54 17.17
C ASP A 247 2.23 4.24 16.09
N LEU A 248 2.45 3.20 15.27
CA LEU A 248 1.45 2.80 14.27
C LEU A 248 0.10 2.50 14.91
N PHE A 249 0.05 1.70 15.98
CA PHE A 249 -1.20 1.30 16.60
C PHE A 249 -1.98 2.52 17.12
N PHE A 250 -1.31 3.41 17.83
CA PHE A 250 -1.94 4.59 18.39
C PHE A 250 -2.30 5.64 17.33
N ASP A 251 -1.47 5.82 16.29
CA ASP A 251 -1.79 6.72 15.17
C ASP A 251 -3.00 6.21 14.35
N ILE A 252 -3.15 4.90 14.19
CA ILE A 252 -4.37 4.31 13.61
C ILE A 252 -5.59 4.71 14.43
N GLN A 253 -5.57 4.54 15.74
CA GLN A 253 -6.70 4.89 16.61
C GLN A 253 -7.03 6.39 16.54
N GLU A 254 -6.01 7.25 16.57
CA GLU A 254 -6.19 8.70 16.47
C GLU A 254 -6.80 9.13 15.13
N ARG A 255 -6.38 8.50 14.03
CA ARG A 255 -6.94 8.77 12.70
C ARG A 255 -8.38 8.32 12.56
N LEU A 256 -8.70 7.16 13.08
CA LEU A 256 -10.08 6.67 13.08
C LEU A 256 -10.97 7.62 13.90
N GLU A 257 -10.49 8.08 15.06
CA GLU A 257 -11.19 9.05 15.88
C GLU A 257 -11.38 10.40 15.18
N ALA A 258 -10.36 10.90 14.48
CA ALA A 258 -10.46 12.13 13.68
C ALA A 258 -11.52 12.02 12.57
N HIS A 259 -11.83 10.80 12.12
CA HIS A 259 -12.85 10.53 11.10
C HIS A 259 -14.18 10.02 11.70
N ARG A 260 -14.37 10.18 13.01
CA ARG A 260 -15.62 9.80 13.73
C ARG A 260 -16.90 10.30 13.04
N PRO A 261 -17.01 11.59 12.63
CA PRO A 261 -18.23 12.06 11.97
C PRO A 261 -18.54 11.32 10.67
N LEU A 262 -17.52 10.96 9.89
CA LEU A 262 -17.69 10.17 8.66
C LEU A 262 -18.19 8.76 8.98
N MET A 263 -17.54 8.08 9.92
CA MET A 263 -17.84 6.70 10.27
C MET A 263 -19.26 6.56 10.87
N LEU A 264 -19.63 7.47 11.77
CA LEU A 264 -20.97 7.46 12.36
C LEU A 264 -22.05 7.79 11.32
N ARG A 265 -21.79 8.74 10.42
CA ARG A 265 -22.75 9.10 9.36
C ARG A 265 -22.97 7.98 8.37
N GLU A 266 -21.91 7.26 7.96
CA GLU A 266 -22.02 6.24 6.91
C GLU A 266 -22.41 4.86 7.45
N PHE A 267 -21.99 4.53 8.66
CA PHE A 267 -22.11 3.17 9.21
C PHE A 267 -22.79 3.11 10.59
N GLY A 268 -23.00 4.24 11.25
CA GLY A 268 -23.52 4.27 12.63
C GLY A 268 -22.58 3.54 13.63
N ALA A 269 -21.31 3.41 13.31
CA ALA A 269 -20.33 2.65 14.10
C ALA A 269 -18.94 3.25 14.03
N MET A 270 -18.17 3.07 15.13
CA MET A 270 -16.74 3.39 15.18
C MET A 270 -15.91 2.13 15.26
N PRO A 271 -14.87 1.98 14.41
CA PRO A 271 -13.94 0.86 14.54
C PRO A 271 -13.04 1.06 15.76
N GLN A 272 -12.94 0.01 16.58
CA GLN A 272 -12.01 -0.09 17.69
C GLN A 272 -11.16 -1.33 17.51
N PHE A 273 -9.86 -1.24 17.72
CA PHE A 273 -8.95 -2.35 17.53
C PHE A 273 -8.25 -2.73 18.82
N ARG A 274 -7.98 -4.02 18.95
CA ARG A 274 -7.06 -4.56 19.94
C ARG A 274 -5.90 -5.20 19.24
N GLY A 275 -4.69 -5.00 19.78
CA GLY A 275 -3.46 -5.43 19.15
C GLY A 275 -2.60 -6.31 20.04
N GLY A 276 -1.86 -7.20 19.37
CA GLY A 276 -0.75 -7.96 19.94
C GLY A 276 0.53 -7.66 19.17
N LEU A 277 1.61 -7.42 19.88
CA LEU A 277 2.90 -7.05 19.32
C LEU A 277 3.99 -7.99 19.81
N HIS A 278 4.73 -8.59 18.88
CA HIS A 278 5.87 -9.47 19.17
C HIS A 278 6.95 -9.35 18.11
N GLY A 279 8.19 -9.57 18.50
CA GLY A 279 9.33 -9.58 17.59
C GLY A 279 10.18 -10.83 17.77
N GLY A 280 10.66 -11.37 16.67
CA GLY A 280 11.53 -12.54 16.72
C GLY A 280 11.86 -13.10 15.35
N ARG A 281 12.40 -14.31 15.37
CA ARG A 281 12.92 -14.99 14.19
C ARG A 281 11.79 -15.57 13.34
N VAL A 282 11.82 -15.27 12.04
CA VAL A 282 10.90 -15.80 11.02
C VAL A 282 11.66 -16.45 9.88
N ILE A 283 11.01 -17.41 9.24
CA ILE A 283 11.44 -17.97 7.95
C ILE A 283 10.51 -17.37 6.89
N THR A 284 11.07 -16.73 5.89
CA THR A 284 10.35 -16.21 4.73
C THR A 284 10.63 -17.10 3.54
N ALA A 285 9.61 -17.65 2.92
CA ALA A 285 9.73 -18.51 1.75
C ALA A 285 8.48 -18.39 0.85
N GLN A 286 8.66 -18.78 -0.40
CA GLN A 286 7.53 -19.04 -1.28
C GLN A 286 6.93 -20.40 -0.92
N ILE A 287 5.62 -20.43 -0.71
CA ILE A 287 4.87 -21.65 -0.40
C ILE A 287 3.81 -21.92 -1.47
N GLY A 288 3.42 -23.18 -1.60
CA GLY A 288 2.40 -23.64 -2.53
C GLY A 288 2.91 -23.97 -3.93
N HIS A 289 2.17 -24.82 -4.64
CA HIS A 289 2.48 -25.24 -6.01
C HIS A 289 1.46 -24.71 -7.02
N ILE A 290 0.19 -24.87 -6.74
CA ILE A 290 -0.90 -24.39 -7.61
C ILE A 290 -1.09 -22.87 -7.42
N LYS A 291 -1.17 -22.42 -6.16
CA LYS A 291 -1.17 -21.01 -5.78
C LYS A 291 0.09 -20.72 -4.97
N ARG A 292 1.00 -19.97 -5.56
CA ARG A 292 2.23 -19.56 -4.89
C ARG A 292 1.99 -18.29 -4.11
N ALA A 293 2.42 -18.25 -2.86
CA ALA A 293 2.40 -17.09 -2.01
C ALA A 293 3.70 -16.98 -1.23
N ILE A 294 4.15 -15.78 -0.96
CA ILE A 294 5.25 -15.52 -0.04
C ILE A 294 4.64 -15.39 1.35
N ASP A 295 5.05 -16.27 2.26
CA ASP A 295 4.52 -16.25 3.62
C ASP A 295 5.65 -16.33 4.65
N PHE A 296 5.31 -15.96 5.88
CA PHE A 296 6.18 -16.07 7.03
C PHE A 296 5.83 -17.34 7.81
N SER A 297 6.85 -18.12 8.13
CA SER A 297 6.73 -19.29 9.00
C SER A 297 7.61 -19.09 10.24
N GLY A 298 7.14 -19.55 11.37
CA GLY A 298 7.85 -19.47 12.64
C GLY A 298 6.93 -19.15 13.81
N ASP A 299 7.48 -19.22 15.02
CA ASP A 299 6.73 -19.01 16.25
C ASP A 299 6.23 -17.59 16.45
N VAL A 300 6.85 -16.62 15.76
CA VAL A 300 6.52 -15.18 15.88
C VAL A 300 5.06 -14.91 15.51
N MET A 301 4.55 -15.46 14.40
CA MET A 301 3.15 -15.30 14.00
C MET A 301 2.19 -15.82 15.06
N ASN A 302 2.43 -17.07 15.48
CA ASN A 302 1.60 -17.73 16.49
C ASN A 302 1.66 -17.01 17.85
N THR A 303 2.84 -16.51 18.22
CA THR A 303 3.03 -15.75 19.46
C THR A 303 2.28 -14.41 19.38
N THR A 304 2.39 -13.69 18.26
CA THR A 304 1.69 -12.41 18.05
C THR A 304 0.17 -12.57 18.20
N SER A 305 -0.43 -13.57 17.54
CA SER A 305 -1.87 -13.85 17.66
C SER A 305 -2.28 -14.21 19.10
N ARG A 306 -1.42 -14.89 19.87
CA ARG A 306 -1.69 -15.18 21.28
C ARG A 306 -1.60 -13.95 22.16
N VAL A 307 -0.58 -13.10 21.95
CA VAL A 307 -0.46 -11.82 22.64
C VAL A 307 -1.70 -10.97 22.40
N GLN A 308 -2.19 -10.95 21.18
CA GLN A 308 -3.44 -10.27 20.81
C GLN A 308 -4.66 -10.91 21.52
N SER A 309 -4.72 -12.24 21.62
CA SER A 309 -5.78 -12.93 22.37
C SER A 309 -5.75 -12.58 23.85
N VAL A 310 -4.56 -12.40 24.45
CA VAL A 310 -4.43 -11.94 25.85
C VAL A 310 -4.96 -10.50 25.98
N ALA A 311 -4.61 -9.61 25.05
CA ALA A 311 -5.14 -8.25 25.02
C ALA A 311 -6.68 -8.25 24.97
N LYS A 312 -7.27 -9.14 24.14
CA LYS A 312 -8.73 -9.30 24.04
C LYS A 312 -9.36 -9.75 25.35
N ASN A 313 -8.77 -10.75 26.02
CA ASN A 313 -9.29 -11.30 27.27
C ASN A 313 -9.19 -10.32 28.43
N GLN A 314 -8.17 -9.48 28.46
CA GLN A 314 -7.95 -8.48 29.50
C GLN A 314 -8.59 -7.14 29.21
N HIS A 315 -9.26 -6.99 28.06
CA HIS A 315 -9.87 -5.76 27.63
C HIS A 315 -8.89 -4.57 27.52
N VAL A 316 -7.63 -4.84 27.19
CA VAL A 316 -6.61 -3.82 26.92
C VAL A 316 -6.45 -3.59 25.41
N ASP A 317 -6.08 -2.37 25.02
CA ASP A 317 -6.00 -2.00 23.61
C ASP A 317 -4.79 -2.65 22.92
N LEU A 318 -3.64 -2.65 23.58
CA LEU A 318 -2.39 -3.20 23.04
C LEU A 318 -1.61 -3.96 24.10
N MET A 319 -1.16 -5.15 23.72
CA MET A 319 -0.27 -6.00 24.51
C MET A 319 1.01 -6.27 23.73
N MET A 320 2.15 -6.30 24.40
CA MET A 320 3.42 -6.66 23.79
C MET A 320 4.25 -7.60 24.63
N THR A 321 5.18 -8.31 24.02
CA THR A 321 6.12 -9.16 24.74
C THR A 321 7.29 -8.35 25.32
N GLN A 322 7.78 -8.74 26.47
CA GLN A 322 8.97 -8.14 27.11
C GLN A 322 10.20 -8.27 26.21
N GLU A 323 10.37 -9.40 25.52
CA GLU A 323 11.48 -9.62 24.58
C GLU A 323 11.59 -8.55 23.49
N LEU A 324 10.43 -8.04 23.03
CA LEU A 324 10.42 -6.94 22.05
C LEU A 324 10.67 -5.59 22.75
N LEU A 325 10.10 -5.38 23.93
CA LEU A 325 10.29 -4.16 24.71
C LEU A 325 11.78 -3.95 25.04
N ASP A 326 12.50 -5.01 25.41
CA ASP A 326 13.93 -4.96 25.73
C ASP A 326 14.80 -4.46 24.55
N ARG A 327 14.26 -4.48 23.33
CA ARG A 327 14.91 -3.96 22.11
C ARG A 327 14.52 -2.50 21.80
N MET A 328 13.77 -1.84 22.69
CA MET A 328 13.22 -0.49 22.52
C MET A 328 13.54 0.38 23.75
N PRO A 329 14.81 0.76 23.96
CA PRO A 329 15.26 1.41 25.20
C PRO A 329 14.56 2.74 25.48
N ASP A 330 14.15 3.47 24.44
CA ASP A 330 13.51 4.79 24.55
C ASP A 330 11.98 4.73 24.64
N ALA A 331 11.40 3.52 24.69
CA ALA A 331 9.94 3.36 24.68
C ALA A 331 9.27 3.94 25.93
N ASP A 332 9.95 3.87 27.07
CA ASP A 332 9.47 4.40 28.35
C ASP A 332 9.30 5.94 28.35
N GLU A 333 9.92 6.67 27.44
CA GLU A 333 9.73 8.12 27.32
C GLU A 333 8.31 8.48 26.91
N HIS A 334 7.72 7.69 26.00
CA HIS A 334 6.42 7.99 25.36
C HIS A 334 5.30 7.08 25.84
N TYR A 335 5.62 5.91 26.41
CA TYR A 335 4.65 4.88 26.76
C TYR A 335 4.72 4.51 28.25
N ARG A 336 3.60 4.02 28.78
CA ARG A 336 3.50 3.35 30.08
C ARG A 336 3.24 1.89 29.84
N PHE A 337 3.99 1.05 30.53
CA PHE A 337 3.84 -0.39 30.47
C PHE A 337 3.21 -0.90 31.76
N GLY A 338 2.18 -1.77 31.63
CA GLY A 338 1.55 -2.43 32.74
C GLY A 338 2.50 -3.41 33.46
N PRO A 339 2.04 -4.04 34.54
CA PRO A 339 2.82 -5.07 35.22
C PRO A 339 3.16 -6.22 34.30
N PRO A 340 4.29 -6.92 34.53
CA PRO A 340 4.64 -8.10 33.74
C PRO A 340 3.68 -9.25 34.05
N GLU A 341 3.17 -9.90 33.01
CA GLU A 341 2.28 -11.03 33.11
C GLU A 341 2.86 -12.23 32.39
N LEU A 342 2.68 -13.42 32.95
CA LEU A 342 3.15 -14.66 32.35
C LEU A 342 2.10 -15.25 31.40
N MET A 343 2.45 -15.31 30.11
CA MET A 343 1.66 -15.97 29.08
C MET A 343 2.25 -17.35 28.75
N ARG A 344 1.44 -18.40 28.80
CA ARG A 344 1.86 -19.75 28.42
C ARG A 344 1.77 -19.93 26.92
N VAL A 345 2.87 -20.32 26.28
CA VAL A 345 2.89 -20.66 24.85
C VAL A 345 2.42 -22.10 24.67
N LYS A 346 1.28 -22.31 23.96
CA LYS A 346 0.70 -23.64 23.75
C LYS A 346 1.64 -24.51 22.91
N GLY A 347 1.98 -25.70 23.37
CA GLY A 347 2.90 -26.63 22.72
C GLY A 347 4.36 -26.53 23.17
N GLY A 348 4.72 -25.54 23.99
CA GLY A 348 6.07 -25.37 24.55
C GLY A 348 6.05 -25.27 26.08
N LYS A 349 7.18 -25.64 26.70
CA LYS A 349 7.43 -25.39 28.15
C LYS A 349 7.80 -23.90 28.39
N ARG A 350 7.79 -23.06 27.34
CA ARG A 350 8.24 -21.66 27.41
C ARG A 350 7.09 -20.76 27.87
N HIS A 351 7.37 -19.94 28.85
CA HIS A 351 6.53 -18.83 29.27
C HIS A 351 7.12 -17.55 28.71
N LEU A 352 6.27 -16.68 28.18
CA LEU A 352 6.64 -15.34 27.75
C LEU A 352 6.06 -14.32 28.73
N VAL A 353 6.82 -13.29 29.00
CA VAL A 353 6.33 -12.14 29.74
C VAL A 353 5.71 -11.17 28.76
N VAL A 354 4.48 -10.76 29.03
CA VAL A 354 3.75 -9.75 28.26
C VAL A 354 3.38 -8.56 29.14
N ARG A 355 3.24 -7.39 28.51
CA ARG A 355 2.83 -6.16 29.18
C ARG A 355 1.80 -5.42 28.34
N SER A 356 0.81 -4.83 29.00
CA SER A 356 -0.07 -3.86 28.34
C SER A 356 0.69 -2.57 28.07
N VAL A 357 0.30 -1.89 26.97
CA VAL A 357 0.92 -0.65 26.52
C VAL A 357 -0.11 0.46 26.46
N GLN A 358 0.24 1.62 27.02
CA GLN A 358 -0.58 2.83 26.99
C GLN A 358 0.28 4.01 26.57
N ARG A 359 -0.22 4.89 25.72
CA ARG A 359 0.48 6.12 25.35
C ARG A 359 0.38 7.12 26.49
N LYS A 360 1.49 7.75 26.90
CA LYS A 360 1.49 8.83 27.91
C LYS A 360 0.69 10.02 27.39
N GLY A 361 -0.09 10.65 28.27
CA GLY A 361 -0.92 11.80 27.92
C GLY A 361 -2.30 11.47 27.33
N ARG A 362 -2.61 10.22 27.11
CA ARG A 362 -3.95 9.77 26.67
C ARG A 362 -4.65 9.08 27.85
N ALA A 363 -5.82 9.57 28.24
CA ALA A 363 -6.68 8.82 29.14
C ALA A 363 -7.14 7.54 28.46
N ALA A 364 -7.15 6.41 29.18
CA ALA A 364 -7.73 5.15 28.69
C ALA A 364 -9.19 5.44 28.29
N GLN A 365 -9.52 5.32 27.03
CA GLN A 365 -10.92 5.41 26.60
C GLN A 365 -11.58 4.09 27.02
N PRO A 366 -12.63 4.12 27.85
CA PRO A 366 -13.39 2.92 28.10
C PRO A 366 -13.96 2.41 26.77
N VAL A 367 -13.86 1.10 26.55
CA VAL A 367 -14.49 0.42 25.41
C VAL A 367 -16.00 0.56 25.58
N THR A 368 -16.54 1.64 25.06
CA THR A 368 -17.99 1.87 25.05
C THR A 368 -18.54 1.08 23.87
N MET A 369 -19.06 -0.10 24.13
CA MET A 369 -20.00 -0.71 23.20
C MET A 369 -21.13 0.28 23.01
N ILE A 370 -21.31 0.80 21.80
CA ILE A 370 -22.47 1.66 21.49
C ILE A 370 -23.70 0.77 21.69
N PRO A 371 -24.64 1.15 22.57
CA PRO A 371 -25.86 0.39 22.80
C PRO A 371 -26.57 0.17 21.46
N ALA A 372 -27.12 -1.02 21.27
CA ALA A 372 -27.80 -1.44 20.04
C ALA A 372 -28.99 -0.51 19.67
N ASP A 373 -29.47 0.29 20.59
CA ASP A 373 -30.71 1.09 20.45
C ASP A 373 -30.53 2.44 19.73
N GLU A 374 -29.39 3.09 19.85
CA GLU A 374 -29.23 4.42 19.23
C GLU A 374 -28.92 4.36 17.72
N GLY A 375 -28.40 3.23 17.22
CA GLY A 375 -28.08 3.07 15.79
C GLY A 375 -29.27 2.75 14.89
N SER A 376 -30.37 2.25 15.44
CA SER A 376 -31.53 1.82 14.64
C SER A 376 -32.38 2.98 14.12
N ALA A 377 -32.34 4.14 14.77
CA ALA A 377 -33.08 5.33 14.35
C ALA A 377 -32.50 5.99 13.08
N VAL A 378 -31.18 5.97 12.91
CA VAL A 378 -30.50 6.60 11.77
C VAL A 378 -30.63 5.79 10.47
N LEU A 379 -30.85 4.47 10.57
CA LEU A 379 -30.95 3.58 9.40
C LEU A 379 -32.38 3.47 8.84
N ARG A 380 -33.41 3.87 9.60
CA ARG A 380 -34.83 3.78 9.17
C ARG A 380 -35.26 4.88 8.20
N ASP A 381 -34.50 5.94 8.03
CA ASP A 381 -34.86 7.09 7.19
C ASP A 381 -34.17 7.09 5.81
N ARG A 382 -33.74 5.93 5.32
CA ARG A 382 -33.17 5.81 3.96
C ARG A 382 -34.18 5.15 3.03
N SER A 383 -34.70 5.96 2.11
CA SER A 383 -35.39 5.50 0.89
C SER A 383 -34.59 4.37 0.21
N PRO A 384 -35.23 3.31 -0.31
CA PRO A 384 -34.54 2.23 -1.00
C PRO A 384 -33.75 2.81 -2.18
N LEU A 385 -32.49 2.39 -2.29
CA LEU A 385 -31.64 2.70 -3.42
C LEU A 385 -32.34 2.31 -4.73
N PRO A 386 -32.25 3.10 -5.80
CA PRO A 386 -32.82 2.74 -7.09
C PRO A 386 -32.26 1.39 -7.51
N SER A 387 -33.17 0.46 -7.81
CA SER A 387 -32.87 -0.85 -8.35
C SER A 387 -31.96 -0.68 -9.57
N LEU A 388 -30.79 -1.27 -9.54
CA LEU A 388 -29.97 -1.48 -10.74
C LEU A 388 -30.80 -2.37 -11.66
N GLY A 389 -31.40 -1.75 -12.68
CA GLY A 389 -32.12 -2.42 -13.70
C GLY A 389 -31.26 -3.49 -14.38
N THR A 390 -31.79 -4.69 -14.40
CA THR A 390 -31.34 -5.79 -15.25
C THR A 390 -31.58 -5.37 -16.69
N ALA A 391 -30.54 -5.09 -17.46
CA ALA A 391 -30.47 -5.20 -18.91
C ALA A 391 -28.99 -5.35 -19.32
#